data_25e6283f152f13d5bed7a9fa15cb884f
#
_entry.id   25e6283f152f13d5bed7a9fa15cb884f
#
_cell.length_a   1.000
_cell.length_b   1.000
_cell.length_c   1.000
_cell.angle_alpha   90.00
_cell.angle_beta   90.00
_cell.angle_gamma   90.00
#
_symmetry.space_group_name_H-M   'P 1'
#
loop_
_entity.id
_entity.type
_entity.pdbx_description
1 polymer ?
#
loop_
_entity_poly.entity_id
_entity_poly.type
_entity_poly.pdbx_seq_one_letter_code
_entity_poly.pdbx_strand_id
1 'polypeptide(L)'
;DRHPTPPARPNRCQLFGPGSRPAIFGKMAASAADVINLDLEDSVAPSDKDSARSNIITALQNLDWGRKTISVRINSLDSPYWYRDVIDLLEQSGGRLDQIMIPKVGCAADLYAVDALVTAVEATTSRSKPINFEVIIESAAGISHVEEIAASSPRLQAMSLGAADFAASMGMATTGIGGTQENYYILHDGVKHWADPWHW
;
A
#
# COMPACT_ATOMS: atom_id res chain seq x y z
N ASP A 1 -1.00 -9.93 -24.18
CA ASP A 1 -1.07 -9.27 -22.87
C ASP A 1 -1.42 -10.29 -21.81
N ARG A 2 -0.48 -10.52 -20.87
CA ARG A 2 -0.67 -11.51 -19.79
C ARG A 2 -1.53 -10.98 -18.64
N HIS A 3 -1.79 -9.70 -18.59
CA HIS A 3 -2.56 -9.04 -17.55
C HIS A 3 -3.65 -8.18 -18.18
N PRO A 4 -4.91 -8.64 -18.16
CA PRO A 4 -6.02 -7.82 -18.64
C PRO A 4 -6.14 -6.56 -17.74
N THR A 5 -6.40 -5.42 -18.39
CA THR A 5 -6.70 -4.19 -17.64
C THR A 5 -7.89 -4.44 -16.74
N PRO A 6 -7.75 -4.26 -15.43
CA PRO A 6 -8.85 -4.50 -14.51
C PRO A 6 -9.96 -3.46 -14.73
N PRO A 7 -11.19 -3.80 -14.39
CA PRO A 7 -12.29 -2.84 -14.49
C PRO A 7 -12.05 -1.63 -13.59
N ALA A 8 -12.44 -0.46 -14.06
CA ALA A 8 -12.39 0.76 -13.25
C ALA A 8 -13.18 0.57 -11.95
N ARG A 9 -12.61 0.99 -10.83
CA ARG A 9 -13.20 0.90 -9.49
C ARG A 9 -13.15 2.27 -8.82
N PRO A 10 -14.14 2.61 -7.97
CA PRO A 10 -14.04 3.78 -7.13
C PRO A 10 -12.83 3.68 -6.19
N ASN A 11 -12.08 4.76 -6.07
CA ASN A 11 -10.97 4.89 -5.11
C ASN A 11 -10.93 6.34 -4.58
N ARG A 12 -12.07 6.80 -4.04
CA ARG A 12 -12.21 8.15 -3.48
C ARG A 12 -11.75 8.21 -2.04
N CYS A 13 -11.85 7.06 -1.34
CA CYS A 13 -11.47 6.94 0.05
C CYS A 13 -10.93 5.54 0.33
N GLN A 14 -9.74 5.47 0.90
CA GLN A 14 -9.14 4.26 1.46
C GLN A 14 -9.20 4.31 2.99
N LEU A 15 -9.69 3.25 3.60
CA LEU A 15 -9.73 3.09 5.06
C LEU A 15 -8.69 2.05 5.48
N PHE A 16 -7.69 2.49 6.25
CA PHE A 16 -6.65 1.62 6.81
C PHE A 16 -7.06 1.03 8.16
N GLY A 17 -6.67 -0.21 8.39
CA GLY A 17 -6.83 -0.86 9.68
C GLY A 17 -5.75 -1.91 9.95
N PRO A 18 -5.11 -1.89 11.14
CA PRO A 18 -4.04 -2.82 11.47
C PRO A 18 -4.52 -4.26 11.54
N GLY A 19 -3.79 -5.19 10.94
CA GLY A 19 -4.07 -6.62 10.95
C GLY A 19 -4.07 -7.23 12.37
N SER A 20 -3.38 -6.58 13.29
CA SER A 20 -3.36 -6.97 14.70
C SER A 20 -4.67 -6.68 15.47
N ARG A 21 -5.65 -5.98 14.85
CA ARG A 21 -6.91 -5.59 15.50
C ARG A 21 -8.14 -6.12 14.78
N PRO A 22 -8.37 -7.45 14.71
CA PRO A 22 -9.46 -8.04 13.94
C PRO A 22 -10.86 -7.57 14.39
N ALA A 23 -11.01 -7.10 15.61
CA ALA A 23 -12.28 -6.58 16.13
C ALA A 23 -12.84 -5.36 15.35
N ILE A 24 -12.01 -4.64 14.59
CA ILE A 24 -12.48 -3.50 13.79
C ILE A 24 -12.89 -3.87 12.37
N PHE A 25 -12.54 -5.06 11.88
CA PHE A 25 -12.74 -5.42 10.47
C PHE A 25 -14.22 -5.42 10.05
N GLY A 26 -15.12 -5.88 10.92
CA GLY A 26 -16.56 -5.79 10.66
C GLY A 26 -17.06 -4.36 10.49
N LYS A 27 -16.54 -3.41 11.29
CA LYS A 27 -16.87 -1.99 11.14
C LYS A 27 -16.30 -1.39 9.85
N MET A 28 -15.10 -1.82 9.47
CA MET A 28 -14.48 -1.40 8.20
C MET A 28 -15.29 -1.91 7.01
N ALA A 29 -15.72 -3.17 7.04
CA ALA A 29 -16.58 -3.76 6.01
C ALA A 29 -17.92 -3.00 5.87
N ALA A 30 -18.50 -2.55 6.96
CA ALA A 30 -19.75 -1.78 6.99
C ALA A 30 -19.57 -0.28 6.66
N SER A 31 -18.35 0.23 6.53
CA SER A 31 -18.08 1.65 6.26
C SER A 31 -18.48 2.05 4.83
N ALA A 32 -18.51 3.36 4.56
CA ALA A 32 -18.73 3.91 3.22
C ALA A 32 -17.44 3.99 2.36
N ALA A 33 -16.30 3.50 2.85
CA ALA A 33 -15.05 3.53 2.11
C ALA A 33 -15.12 2.66 0.85
N ASP A 34 -14.50 3.12 -0.23
CA ASP A 34 -14.40 2.37 -1.48
C ASP A 34 -13.36 1.25 -1.39
N VAL A 35 -12.25 1.53 -0.69
CA VAL A 35 -11.12 0.62 -0.51
C VAL A 35 -10.90 0.37 0.99
N ILE A 36 -10.77 -0.89 1.35
CA ILE A 36 -10.30 -1.29 2.67
C ILE A 36 -8.86 -1.76 2.53
N ASN A 37 -7.97 -1.12 3.27
CA ASN A 37 -6.57 -1.49 3.32
C ASN A 37 -6.26 -2.12 4.69
N LEU A 38 -5.97 -3.41 4.69
CA LEU A 38 -5.58 -4.16 5.88
C LEU A 38 -4.06 -4.14 5.98
N ASP A 39 -3.56 -3.66 7.11
CA ASP A 39 -2.14 -3.34 7.24
C ASP A 39 -1.35 -4.43 7.98
N LEU A 40 -0.22 -4.83 7.40
CA LEU A 40 0.77 -5.72 8.01
C LEU A 40 2.08 -4.99 8.35
N GLU A 41 2.21 -3.73 7.95
CA GLU A 41 3.47 -3.00 8.02
C GLU A 41 3.56 -2.15 9.31
N ASP A 42 3.66 -0.85 9.22
CA ASP A 42 4.03 0.05 10.32
C ASP A 42 3.06 0.06 11.51
N SER A 43 1.78 -0.21 11.28
CA SER A 43 0.79 -0.28 12.35
C SER A 43 0.78 -1.60 13.15
N VAL A 44 1.65 -2.54 12.78
CA VAL A 44 1.74 -3.87 13.39
C VAL A 44 3.13 -4.07 13.99
N ALA A 45 3.19 -4.35 15.30
CA ALA A 45 4.45 -4.63 15.98
C ALA A 45 5.12 -5.90 15.42
N PRO A 46 6.47 -6.00 15.46
CA PRO A 46 7.19 -7.18 14.97
C PRO A 46 6.72 -8.50 15.59
N SER A 47 6.37 -8.51 16.88
CA SER A 47 5.84 -9.69 17.60
C SER A 47 4.48 -10.15 17.06
N ASP A 48 3.74 -9.28 16.40
CA ASP A 48 2.35 -9.52 15.99
C ASP A 48 2.20 -9.80 14.49
N LYS A 49 3.29 -9.77 13.71
CA LYS A 49 3.26 -9.91 12.26
C LYS A 49 2.55 -11.19 11.80
N ASP A 50 2.89 -12.33 12.37
CA ASP A 50 2.29 -13.62 11.99
C ASP A 50 0.81 -13.72 12.39
N SER A 51 0.45 -13.24 13.59
CA SER A 51 -0.94 -13.23 14.02
C SER A 51 -1.77 -12.24 13.21
N ALA A 52 -1.23 -11.08 12.87
CA ALA A 52 -1.90 -10.09 12.01
C ALA A 52 -2.18 -10.67 10.61
N ARG A 53 -1.22 -11.39 10.01
CA ARG A 53 -1.42 -12.06 8.72
C ARG A 53 -2.53 -13.09 8.81
N SER A 54 -2.52 -13.92 9.84
CA SER A 54 -3.56 -14.93 10.08
C SER A 54 -4.95 -14.31 10.28
N ASN A 55 -5.04 -13.20 11.01
CA ASN A 55 -6.29 -12.46 11.21
C ASN A 55 -6.84 -11.91 9.88
N ILE A 56 -5.98 -11.33 9.05
CA ILE A 56 -6.37 -10.82 7.72
C ILE A 56 -6.88 -11.96 6.84
N ILE A 57 -6.15 -13.06 6.75
CA ILE A 57 -6.56 -14.23 5.96
C ILE A 57 -7.93 -14.74 6.41
N THR A 58 -8.13 -14.89 7.73
CA THR A 58 -9.41 -15.29 8.30
C THR A 58 -10.53 -14.32 7.94
N ALA A 59 -10.27 -13.03 7.99
CA ALA A 59 -11.24 -12.00 7.63
C ALA A 59 -11.57 -12.02 6.13
N LEU A 60 -10.59 -12.24 5.26
CA LEU A 60 -10.80 -12.36 3.81
C LEU A 60 -11.69 -13.57 3.45
N GLN A 61 -11.57 -14.65 4.21
CA GLN A 61 -12.36 -15.86 4.00
C GLN A 61 -13.79 -15.78 4.53
N ASN A 62 -14.01 -15.04 5.64
CA ASN A 62 -15.24 -15.17 6.42
C ASN A 62 -16.11 -13.90 6.48
N LEU A 63 -15.57 -12.71 6.17
CA LEU A 63 -16.36 -11.49 6.20
C LEU A 63 -16.93 -11.16 4.82
N ASP A 64 -18.16 -10.64 4.83
CA ASP A 64 -18.72 -10.02 3.63
C ASP A 64 -18.20 -8.58 3.47
N TRP A 65 -17.32 -8.41 2.53
CA TRP A 65 -16.75 -7.12 2.17
C TRP A 65 -17.57 -6.36 1.10
N GLY A 66 -18.67 -6.95 0.64
CA GLY A 66 -19.50 -6.38 -0.41
C GLY A 66 -18.72 -6.10 -1.70
N ARG A 67 -18.94 -4.92 -2.27
CA ARG A 67 -18.30 -4.47 -3.53
C ARG A 67 -17.02 -3.67 -3.34
N LYS A 68 -16.52 -3.56 -2.12
CA LYS A 68 -15.30 -2.80 -1.82
C LYS A 68 -14.07 -3.46 -2.45
N THR A 69 -13.12 -2.65 -2.85
CA THR A 69 -11.78 -3.13 -3.18
C THR A 69 -11.05 -3.50 -1.89
N ILE A 70 -10.52 -4.69 -1.80
CA ILE A 70 -9.73 -5.14 -0.65
C ILE A 70 -8.25 -5.16 -1.01
N SER A 71 -7.52 -4.34 -0.30
CA SER A 71 -6.06 -4.20 -0.38
C SER A 71 -5.42 -4.69 0.91
N VAL A 72 -4.22 -5.23 0.82
CA VAL A 72 -3.37 -5.51 1.98
C VAL A 72 -2.04 -4.82 1.79
N ARG A 73 -1.64 -3.96 2.74
CA ARG A 73 -0.29 -3.43 2.77
C ARG A 73 0.63 -4.47 3.39
N ILE A 74 1.50 -5.03 2.56
CA ILE A 74 2.51 -5.99 2.98
C ILE A 74 3.66 -5.27 3.72
N ASN A 75 4.49 -6.02 4.40
CA ASN A 75 5.72 -5.47 4.96
C ASN A 75 6.67 -5.02 3.84
N SER A 76 7.54 -4.04 4.15
CA SER A 76 8.53 -3.53 3.22
C SER A 76 9.56 -4.59 2.81
N LEU A 77 10.15 -4.42 1.62
CA LEU A 77 11.03 -5.42 1.01
C LEU A 77 12.36 -5.60 1.76
N ASP A 78 12.77 -4.62 2.55
CA ASP A 78 13.93 -4.70 3.44
C ASP A 78 13.66 -5.47 4.75
N SER A 79 12.42 -5.89 4.97
CA SER A 79 12.02 -6.72 6.13
C SER A 79 12.08 -8.22 5.80
N PRO A 80 12.16 -9.10 6.82
CA PRO A 80 12.11 -10.55 6.60
C PRO A 80 10.69 -11.09 6.40
N TYR A 81 9.65 -10.25 6.33
CA TYR A 81 8.24 -10.68 6.39
C TYR A 81 7.52 -10.64 5.03
N TRP A 82 7.86 -9.72 4.12
CA TRP A 82 7.11 -9.40 2.92
C TRP A 82 6.83 -10.61 2.01
N TYR A 83 7.82 -11.46 1.79
CA TYR A 83 7.64 -12.62 0.90
C TYR A 83 6.63 -13.61 1.46
N ARG A 84 6.63 -13.79 2.79
CA ARG A 84 5.66 -14.65 3.46
C ARG A 84 4.27 -14.03 3.43
N ASP A 85 4.15 -12.71 3.55
CA ASP A 85 2.89 -12.00 3.39
C ASP A 85 2.28 -12.28 2.02
N VAL A 86 3.07 -12.14 0.95
CA VAL A 86 2.61 -12.40 -0.42
C VAL A 86 2.15 -13.85 -0.59
N ILE A 87 2.97 -14.82 -0.20
CA ILE A 87 2.66 -16.24 -0.38
C ILE A 87 1.38 -16.61 0.37
N ASP A 88 1.35 -16.34 1.68
CA ASP A 88 0.24 -16.77 2.55
C ASP A 88 -1.08 -16.10 2.15
N LEU A 89 -1.05 -14.80 1.79
CA LEU A 89 -2.22 -14.08 1.32
C LEU A 89 -2.77 -14.65 0.01
N LEU A 90 -1.93 -14.93 -0.98
CA LEU A 90 -2.37 -15.43 -2.26
C LEU A 90 -2.90 -16.86 -2.18
N GLU A 91 -2.24 -17.70 -1.41
CA GLU A 91 -2.63 -19.10 -1.25
C GLU A 91 -3.91 -19.28 -0.42
N GLN A 92 -4.12 -18.42 0.59
CA GLN A 92 -5.13 -18.65 1.61
C GLN A 92 -6.30 -17.66 1.61
N SER A 93 -6.26 -16.55 0.86
CA SER A 93 -7.32 -15.52 0.90
C SER A 93 -8.63 -15.89 0.17
N GLY A 94 -8.72 -17.09 -0.42
CA GLY A 94 -9.92 -17.53 -1.11
C GLY A 94 -10.33 -16.71 -2.33
N GLY A 95 -9.43 -15.91 -2.91
CA GLY A 95 -9.70 -15.07 -4.08
C GLY A 95 -10.33 -13.71 -3.76
N ARG A 96 -10.55 -13.38 -2.48
CA ARG A 96 -11.19 -12.10 -2.09
C ARG A 96 -10.23 -10.91 -2.08
N LEU A 97 -8.94 -11.15 -2.01
CA LEU A 97 -7.94 -10.10 -2.13
C LEU A 97 -7.91 -9.57 -3.56
N ASP A 98 -8.04 -8.26 -3.73
CA ASP A 98 -8.02 -7.60 -5.03
C ASP A 98 -6.66 -6.98 -5.35
N GLN A 99 -5.94 -6.52 -4.32
CA GLN A 99 -4.77 -5.67 -4.48
C GLN A 99 -3.77 -5.88 -3.34
N ILE A 100 -2.50 -5.80 -3.66
CA ILE A 100 -1.40 -5.67 -2.70
C ILE A 100 -0.90 -4.24 -2.76
N MET A 101 -0.76 -3.60 -1.60
CA MET A 101 -0.09 -2.33 -1.45
C MET A 101 1.35 -2.57 -1.01
N ILE A 102 2.30 -2.06 -1.79
CA ILE A 102 3.74 -2.23 -1.57
C ILE A 102 4.30 -0.93 -1.00
N PRO A 103 4.74 -0.92 0.26
CA PRO A 103 5.30 0.26 0.90
C PRO A 103 6.76 0.50 0.48
N LYS A 104 7.24 1.71 0.69
CA LYS A 104 8.65 2.11 0.62
C LYS A 104 9.36 1.73 -0.69
N VAL A 105 8.62 1.76 -1.81
CA VAL A 105 9.17 1.48 -3.13
C VAL A 105 10.18 2.55 -3.52
N GLY A 106 11.40 2.14 -3.82
CA GLY A 106 12.52 3.01 -4.17
C GLY A 106 12.91 2.97 -5.64
N CYS A 107 12.59 1.90 -6.37
CA CYS A 107 12.92 1.72 -7.79
C CYS A 107 12.04 0.64 -8.45
N ALA A 108 12.11 0.54 -9.77
CA ALA A 108 11.37 -0.48 -10.54
C ALA A 108 11.70 -1.92 -10.15
N ALA A 109 12.92 -2.19 -9.69
CA ALA A 109 13.32 -3.53 -9.27
C ALA A 109 12.55 -4.03 -8.05
N ASP A 110 12.08 -3.13 -7.17
CA ASP A 110 11.24 -3.50 -6.02
C ASP A 110 9.90 -4.08 -6.51
N LEU A 111 9.28 -3.43 -7.50
CA LEU A 111 8.05 -3.94 -8.10
C LEU A 111 8.30 -5.27 -8.82
N TYR A 112 9.39 -5.37 -9.55
CA TYR A 112 9.74 -6.59 -10.26
C TYR A 112 9.87 -7.79 -9.31
N ALA A 113 10.48 -7.60 -8.15
CA ALA A 113 10.63 -8.66 -7.16
C ALA A 113 9.27 -9.18 -6.66
N VAL A 114 8.35 -8.27 -6.36
CA VAL A 114 7.00 -8.64 -5.92
C VAL A 114 6.19 -9.26 -7.06
N ASP A 115 6.28 -8.70 -8.27
CA ASP A 115 5.56 -9.21 -9.45
C ASP A 115 6.00 -10.63 -9.82
N ALA A 116 7.30 -10.90 -9.77
CA ALA A 116 7.84 -12.23 -10.02
C ALA A 116 7.33 -13.26 -9.00
N LEU A 117 7.31 -12.89 -7.72
CA LEU A 117 6.77 -13.75 -6.65
C LEU A 117 5.27 -13.98 -6.82
N VAL A 118 4.50 -12.91 -7.01
CA VAL A 118 3.04 -12.98 -7.23
C VAL A 118 2.72 -13.85 -8.43
N THR A 119 3.43 -13.68 -9.55
CA THR A 119 3.25 -14.48 -10.77
C THR A 119 3.52 -15.95 -10.53
N ALA A 120 4.58 -16.27 -9.77
CA ALA A 120 4.92 -17.66 -9.43
C ALA A 120 3.83 -18.30 -8.55
N VAL A 121 3.35 -17.59 -7.54
CA VAL A 121 2.30 -18.10 -6.63
C VAL A 121 0.95 -18.22 -7.36
N GLU A 122 0.57 -17.23 -8.17
CA GLU A 122 -0.66 -17.30 -8.98
C GLU A 122 -0.68 -18.49 -9.93
N ALA A 123 0.47 -18.90 -10.46
CA ALA A 123 0.57 -20.07 -11.34
C ALA A 123 0.23 -21.39 -10.62
N THR A 124 0.33 -21.45 -9.31
CA THR A 124 0.03 -22.63 -8.49
C THR A 124 -1.33 -22.55 -7.78
N THR A 125 -1.99 -21.40 -7.82
CA THR A 125 -3.28 -21.18 -7.18
C THR A 125 -4.41 -21.14 -8.20
N SER A 126 -5.63 -21.51 -7.78
CA SER A 126 -6.83 -21.45 -8.64
C SER A 126 -7.49 -20.06 -8.64
N ARG A 127 -6.71 -18.99 -8.58
CA ARG A 127 -7.26 -17.63 -8.57
C ARG A 127 -7.87 -17.28 -9.93
N SER A 128 -9.11 -16.79 -9.92
CA SER A 128 -9.82 -16.36 -11.13
C SER A 128 -9.47 -14.94 -11.57
N LYS A 129 -8.82 -14.15 -10.68
CA LYS A 129 -8.46 -12.76 -10.92
C LYS A 129 -7.00 -12.54 -10.54
N PRO A 130 -6.21 -11.87 -11.40
CA PRO A 130 -4.85 -11.49 -11.04
C PRO A 130 -4.86 -10.46 -9.91
N ILE A 131 -3.82 -10.47 -9.10
CA ILE A 131 -3.56 -9.43 -8.10
C ILE A 131 -3.06 -8.17 -8.79
N ASN A 132 -3.58 -7.04 -8.34
CA ASN A 132 -3.12 -5.72 -8.76
C ASN A 132 -2.22 -5.10 -7.69
N PHE A 133 -1.47 -4.07 -8.08
CA PHE A 133 -0.58 -3.36 -7.17
C PHE A 133 -1.00 -1.90 -6.98
N GLU A 134 -0.84 -1.44 -5.77
CA GLU A 134 -0.67 -0.04 -5.43
C GLU A 134 0.69 0.10 -4.76
N VAL A 135 1.40 1.20 -5.00
CA VAL A 135 2.67 1.48 -4.35
C VAL A 135 2.61 2.75 -3.54
N ILE A 136 3.35 2.79 -2.44
CA ILE A 136 3.56 4.01 -1.68
C ILE A 136 4.95 4.54 -2.01
N ILE A 137 4.98 5.74 -2.59
CA ILE A 137 6.20 6.50 -2.82
C ILE A 137 6.44 7.35 -1.56
N GLU A 138 7.41 6.98 -0.78
CA GLU A 138 7.64 7.54 0.55
C GLU A 138 9.13 7.60 0.93
N SER A 139 9.98 7.65 -0.10
CA SER A 139 11.42 7.86 0.05
C SER A 139 11.95 8.80 -1.02
N ALA A 140 13.08 9.42 -0.75
CA ALA A 140 13.79 10.26 -1.73
C ALA A 140 14.12 9.46 -3.01
N ALA A 141 14.54 8.21 -2.86
CA ALA A 141 14.80 7.31 -3.98
C ALA A 141 13.53 7.07 -4.81
N GLY A 142 12.39 6.77 -4.15
CA GLY A 142 11.12 6.54 -4.83
C GLY A 142 10.65 7.75 -5.64
N ILE A 143 10.79 8.96 -5.11
CA ILE A 143 10.49 10.19 -5.86
C ILE A 143 11.41 10.34 -7.07
N SER A 144 12.71 10.09 -6.90
CA SER A 144 13.69 10.20 -7.99
C SER A 144 13.45 9.21 -9.14
N HIS A 145 12.80 8.09 -8.87
CA HIS A 145 12.52 7.03 -9.85
C HIS A 145 11.02 6.87 -10.17
N VAL A 146 10.20 7.86 -9.81
CA VAL A 146 8.73 7.73 -9.87
C VAL A 146 8.21 7.37 -11.26
N GLU A 147 8.79 7.93 -12.33
CA GLU A 147 8.39 7.62 -13.71
C GLU A 147 8.74 6.18 -14.10
N GLU A 148 9.93 5.72 -13.71
CA GLU A 148 10.37 4.35 -13.92
C GLU A 148 9.48 3.36 -13.17
N ILE A 149 9.18 3.65 -11.91
CA ILE A 149 8.27 2.84 -11.09
C ILE A 149 6.88 2.77 -11.73
N ALA A 150 6.35 3.91 -12.19
CA ALA A 150 5.03 3.98 -12.81
C ALA A 150 4.89 3.11 -14.08
N ALA A 151 5.99 2.90 -14.78
CA ALA A 151 6.03 2.10 -16.02
C ALA A 151 6.44 0.63 -15.81
N SER A 152 6.75 0.21 -14.57
CA SER A 152 7.50 -1.04 -14.33
C SER A 152 6.66 -2.32 -14.31
N SER A 153 5.35 -2.26 -14.05
CA SER A 153 4.49 -3.44 -14.00
C SER A 153 3.09 -3.17 -14.54
N PRO A 154 2.54 -4.07 -15.36
CA PRO A 154 1.15 -3.97 -15.81
C PRO A 154 0.13 -4.20 -14.68
N ARG A 155 0.56 -4.67 -13.52
CA ARG A 155 -0.30 -4.84 -12.33
C ARG A 155 -0.49 -3.53 -11.57
N LEU A 156 0.36 -2.53 -11.80
CA LEU A 156 0.32 -1.26 -11.08
C LEU A 156 -0.91 -0.45 -11.50
N GLN A 157 -1.77 -0.14 -10.54
CA GLN A 157 -3.03 0.59 -10.76
C GLN A 157 -3.06 1.96 -10.07
N ALA A 158 -2.32 2.10 -8.98
CA ALA A 158 -2.32 3.32 -8.19
C ALA A 158 -0.96 3.56 -7.54
N MET A 159 -0.67 4.82 -7.30
CA MET A 159 0.50 5.29 -6.57
C MET A 159 0.05 6.31 -5.54
N SER A 160 0.52 6.16 -4.31
CA SER A 160 0.23 7.07 -3.19
C SER A 160 1.51 7.73 -2.70
N LEU A 161 1.44 8.95 -2.21
CA LEU A 161 2.55 9.62 -1.54
C LEU A 161 2.46 9.37 -0.03
N GLY A 162 3.50 8.78 0.56
CA GLY A 162 3.63 8.58 2.01
C GLY A 162 4.42 9.73 2.64
N ALA A 163 3.73 10.80 3.01
CA ALA A 163 4.35 12.06 3.41
C ALA A 163 5.25 11.94 4.64
N ALA A 164 4.86 11.19 5.66
CA ALA A 164 5.62 11.09 6.92
C ALA A 164 6.97 10.38 6.73
N ASP A 165 6.97 9.23 6.06
CA ASP A 165 8.19 8.48 5.78
C ASP A 165 9.06 9.21 4.76
N PHE A 166 8.46 9.90 3.79
CA PHE A 166 9.20 10.76 2.87
C PHE A 166 9.95 11.88 3.62
N ALA A 167 9.27 12.56 4.57
CA ALA A 167 9.93 13.58 5.39
C ALA A 167 11.11 13.01 6.17
N ALA A 168 10.94 11.83 6.76
CA ALA A 168 12.03 11.14 7.48
C ALA A 168 13.17 10.79 6.52
N SER A 169 12.88 10.28 5.34
CA SER A 169 13.86 9.96 4.29
C SER A 169 14.66 11.18 3.84
N MET A 170 14.03 12.34 3.80
CA MET A 170 14.66 13.61 3.43
C MET A 170 15.39 14.28 4.61
N GLY A 171 15.33 13.72 5.82
CA GLY A 171 15.89 14.34 7.02
C GLY A 171 15.22 15.68 7.38
N MET A 172 13.93 15.82 7.10
CA MET A 172 13.17 17.03 7.41
C MET A 172 13.00 17.23 8.92
N ALA A 173 12.94 18.47 9.35
CA ALA A 173 12.74 18.84 10.76
C ALA A 173 11.32 18.51 11.27
N THR A 174 10.39 18.21 10.39
CA THR A 174 9.02 17.81 10.72
C THR A 174 8.58 16.62 9.89
N THR A 175 7.81 15.74 10.49
CA THR A 175 7.09 14.63 9.83
C THR A 175 5.57 14.85 9.87
N GLY A 176 5.11 16.04 10.24
CA GLY A 176 3.69 16.38 10.27
C GLY A 176 3.06 16.21 8.89
N ILE A 177 1.86 15.61 8.85
CA ILE A 177 1.13 15.33 7.62
C ILE A 177 0.13 16.46 7.37
N GLY A 178 0.33 17.17 6.27
CA GLY A 178 -0.57 18.22 5.80
C GLY A 178 -0.49 19.52 6.61
N GLY A 179 -0.99 20.58 6.00
CA GLY A 179 -1.05 21.92 6.56
C GLY A 179 0.25 22.71 6.44
N THR A 180 0.11 24.03 6.63
CA THR A 180 1.26 24.93 6.61
C THR A 180 2.09 24.79 7.88
N GLN A 181 3.39 24.83 7.74
CA GLN A 181 4.36 24.83 8.84
C GLN A 181 4.98 26.21 8.95
N GLU A 182 5.05 26.80 10.14
CA GLU A 182 5.58 28.15 10.36
C GLU A 182 7.01 28.35 9.85
N ASN A 183 7.80 27.29 9.77
CA ASN A 183 9.19 27.34 9.34
C ASN A 183 9.39 27.06 7.84
N TYR A 184 8.33 26.74 7.10
CA TYR A 184 8.40 26.43 5.67
C TYR A 184 7.61 27.46 4.85
N TYR A 185 8.32 28.21 4.04
CA TYR A 185 7.73 29.17 3.12
C TYR A 185 8.63 29.36 1.91
N ILE A 186 8.04 29.77 0.80
CA ILE A 186 8.76 30.26 -0.35
C ILE A 186 8.81 31.77 -0.30
N LEU A 187 9.98 32.29 -0.63
CA LEU A 187 10.15 33.71 -0.86
C LEU A 187 10.09 33.96 -2.38
N HIS A 188 9.02 34.60 -2.84
CA HIS A 188 8.86 35.03 -4.22
C HIS A 188 8.60 36.53 -4.24
N ASP A 189 9.44 37.29 -4.96
CA ASP A 189 9.40 38.76 -5.03
C ASP A 189 9.34 39.43 -3.65
N GLY A 190 10.07 38.91 -2.68
CA GLY A 190 10.10 39.43 -1.32
C GLY A 190 8.86 39.11 -0.47
N VAL A 191 7.90 38.40 -1.01
CA VAL A 191 6.68 37.97 -0.31
C VAL A 191 6.80 36.52 0.15
N LYS A 192 6.45 36.27 1.41
CA LYS A 192 6.40 34.92 1.94
C LYS A 192 5.10 34.22 1.51
N HIS A 193 5.25 33.10 0.82
CA HIS A 193 4.16 32.18 0.50
C HIS A 193 4.28 30.97 1.40
N TRP A 194 3.40 30.87 2.37
CA TRP A 194 3.32 29.72 3.25
C TRP A 194 2.81 28.53 2.44
N ALA A 195 3.55 27.46 2.46
CA ALA A 195 3.23 26.26 1.70
C ALA A 195 3.43 25.03 2.55
N ASP A 196 2.66 24.00 2.25
CA ASP A 196 2.95 22.67 2.73
C ASP A 196 4.31 22.26 2.14
N PRO A 197 5.28 21.82 2.96
CA PRO A 197 6.59 21.38 2.48
C PRO A 197 6.53 20.26 1.43
N TRP A 198 5.39 19.61 1.29
CA TRP A 198 5.15 18.55 0.32
C TRP A 198 4.86 19.04 -1.11
N HIS A 199 4.68 20.32 -1.29
CA HIS A 199 4.47 20.92 -2.61
C HIS A 199 5.75 21.17 -3.41
N TRP A 200 6.89 20.87 -2.83
CA TRP A 200 8.23 21.15 -3.39
C TRP A 200 9.06 19.89 -3.51
#